data_434e2428a24323e07cdcacd7d8c80267
#
_entry.id   434e2428a24323e07cdcacd7d8c80267
#
_cell.length_a   1.000
_cell.length_b   1.000
_cell.length_c   1.000
_cell.angle_alpha   90.00
_cell.angle_beta   90.00
_cell.angle_gamma   90.00
#
_symmetry.space_group_name_H-M   'P 1'
#
loop_
_entity.id
_entity.type
_entity.pdbx_description
1 polymer ?
#
loop_
_entity_poly.entity_id
_entity_poly.type
_entity_poly.pdbx_seq_one_letter_code
_entity_poly.pdbx_strand_id
1 'polypeptide(L)'
;EDHTIDPPEDYAFWREYVPALTPPWPGKLLAFAYSHPQKPGESREGLGFDPIAENKGGRMGFWSYRRIIHTHNFVPGAYASDITIVNWPQNDYLPGSIIDVPREEKEKHLRGARQLSLSLLYWLQTEAPRAGGGTGWPGLRLRPDITGTPDGLAKYPYIRESRRILAEFTITARHVWAQARMQEMGTKYEDTTAAPFDDSAGVG
;
A
#
# COMPACT_ATOMS: atom_id res chain seq x y z
N GLU A 1 6.13 16.88 -18.93
CA GLU A 1 4.72 17.09 -19.28
C GLU A 1 3.87 16.97 -18.00
N ASP A 2 2.86 17.80 -17.88
CA ASP A 2 1.92 17.81 -16.76
C ASP A 2 0.74 16.89 -17.11
N HIS A 3 0.48 15.91 -16.26
CA HIS A 3 -0.59 14.92 -16.39
C HIS A 3 -1.53 14.97 -15.17
N THR A 4 -1.52 16.08 -14.42
CA THR A 4 -2.38 16.25 -13.25
C THR A 4 -3.85 16.05 -13.64
N ILE A 5 -4.51 15.13 -12.96
CA ILE A 5 -5.94 14.88 -13.15
C ILE A 5 -6.76 15.94 -12.42
N ASP A 6 -8.04 16.09 -12.77
CA ASP A 6 -8.98 16.86 -11.97
C ASP A 6 -9.16 16.24 -10.58
N PRO A 7 -9.39 17.05 -9.53
CA PRO A 7 -9.63 16.51 -8.20
C PRO A 7 -10.79 15.54 -8.21
N PRO A 8 -10.59 14.29 -7.71
CA PRO A 8 -11.66 13.30 -7.63
C PRO A 8 -12.82 13.77 -6.74
N GLU A 9 -14.02 13.31 -7.04
CA GLU A 9 -15.23 13.71 -6.32
C GLU A 9 -15.11 13.52 -4.79
N ASP A 10 -14.54 12.40 -4.35
CA ASP A 10 -14.39 12.09 -2.92
C ASP A 10 -13.00 12.49 -2.37
N TYR A 11 -12.23 13.34 -3.07
CA TYR A 11 -10.86 13.68 -2.65
C TYR A 11 -10.81 14.28 -1.25
N ALA A 12 -11.70 15.20 -0.93
CA ALA A 12 -11.74 15.84 0.39
C ALA A 12 -11.95 14.82 1.52
N PHE A 13 -12.76 13.79 1.29
CA PHE A 13 -12.95 12.69 2.23
C PHE A 13 -11.67 11.86 2.38
N TRP A 14 -11.08 11.38 1.28
CA TRP A 14 -9.91 10.51 1.32
C TRP A 14 -8.67 11.22 1.86
N ARG A 15 -8.52 12.50 1.61
CA ARG A 15 -7.43 13.33 2.12
C ARG A 15 -7.40 13.38 3.65
N GLU A 16 -8.56 13.35 4.28
CA GLU A 16 -8.69 13.39 5.75
C GLU A 16 -8.93 12.01 6.37
N TYR A 17 -9.07 10.97 5.55
CA TYR A 17 -9.43 9.63 6.02
C TYR A 17 -8.33 9.03 6.89
N VAL A 18 -8.72 8.59 8.11
CA VAL A 18 -7.89 7.83 9.04
C VAL A 18 -8.48 6.43 9.17
N PRO A 19 -7.77 5.37 8.78
CA PRO A 19 -8.26 4.00 8.91
C PRO A 19 -8.51 3.61 10.37
N ALA A 20 -9.71 3.11 10.66
CA ALA A 20 -10.06 2.55 11.97
C ALA A 20 -9.59 1.08 12.04
N LEU A 21 -8.34 0.87 12.37
CA LEU A 21 -7.71 -0.45 12.46
C LEU A 21 -7.27 -0.78 13.89
N THR A 22 -7.06 -2.06 14.16
CA THR A 22 -6.45 -2.57 15.38
C THR A 22 -5.29 -3.50 15.00
N PRO A 23 -4.04 -3.16 15.30
CA PRO A 23 -3.57 -1.92 15.92
C PRO A 23 -3.85 -0.67 15.06
N PRO A 24 -3.85 0.54 15.65
CA PRO A 24 -4.24 1.76 14.94
C PRO A 24 -3.29 2.09 13.78
N TRP A 25 -3.86 2.63 12.71
CA TRP A 25 -3.08 3.22 11.62
C TRP A 25 -2.43 4.55 12.09
N PRO A 26 -1.21 4.87 11.67
CA PRO A 26 -0.46 6.03 12.18
C PRO A 26 -0.86 7.35 11.51
N GLY A 27 -2.12 7.74 11.53
CA GLY A 27 -2.58 9.02 10.98
C GLY A 27 -3.42 8.90 9.71
N LYS A 28 -3.29 9.85 8.79
CA LYS A 28 -4.05 9.84 7.53
C LYS A 28 -3.58 8.76 6.58
N LEU A 29 -4.51 8.20 5.80
CA LEU A 29 -4.19 7.17 4.80
C LEU A 29 -3.28 7.71 3.69
N LEU A 30 -3.58 8.91 3.16
CA LEU A 30 -2.75 9.56 2.15
C LEU A 30 -1.50 10.18 2.82
N ALA A 31 -0.49 9.36 3.03
CA ALA A 31 0.80 9.71 3.61
C ALA A 31 1.85 8.67 3.18
N PHE A 32 3.13 8.97 3.39
CA PHE A 32 4.20 7.98 3.21
C PHE A 32 4.50 7.16 4.48
N ALA A 33 3.71 7.34 5.53
CA ALA A 33 3.78 6.55 6.74
C ALA A 33 2.87 5.33 6.66
N TYR A 34 3.21 4.26 7.37
CA TYR A 34 2.39 3.06 7.54
C TYR A 34 2.68 2.40 8.89
N SER A 35 1.81 1.51 9.33
CA SER A 35 1.99 0.80 10.60
C SER A 35 3.25 -0.06 10.57
N HIS A 36 4.03 0.00 11.66
CA HIS A 36 5.23 -0.81 11.78
C HIS A 36 4.82 -2.29 11.95
N PRO A 37 5.30 -3.20 11.10
CA PRO A 37 4.82 -4.59 11.10
C PRO A 37 5.18 -5.35 12.38
N GLN A 38 6.27 -4.97 13.06
CA GLN A 38 6.75 -5.63 14.27
C GLN A 38 6.47 -4.84 15.55
N LYS A 39 6.00 -3.58 15.42
CA LYS A 39 5.68 -2.69 16.54
C LYS A 39 4.30 -2.09 16.34
N PRO A 40 3.25 -2.86 16.63
CA PRO A 40 1.87 -2.39 16.44
C PRO A 40 1.61 -1.07 17.17
N GLY A 41 1.02 -0.11 16.46
CA GLY A 41 0.75 1.23 17.00
C GLY A 41 1.87 2.25 16.82
N GLU A 42 3.08 1.83 16.41
CA GLU A 42 4.13 2.75 15.99
C GLU A 42 4.04 3.04 14.48
N SER A 43 4.41 4.25 14.11
CA SER A 43 4.60 4.63 12.71
C SER A 43 5.97 4.15 12.23
N ARG A 44 6.02 3.51 11.08
CA ARG A 44 7.23 3.40 10.30
C ARG A 44 7.23 4.52 9.27
N GLU A 45 8.22 5.40 9.34
CA GLU A 45 8.42 6.37 8.28
C GLU A 45 8.71 5.66 6.97
N GLY A 46 8.01 6.12 5.94
CA GLY A 46 7.92 5.40 4.70
C GLY A 46 9.22 5.29 3.94
N LEU A 47 9.18 4.39 2.99
CA LEU A 47 10.25 4.12 2.04
C LEU A 47 10.51 5.30 1.09
N GLY A 48 10.04 6.50 1.36
CA GLY A 48 10.14 7.65 0.46
C GLY A 48 9.55 7.37 -0.93
N PHE A 49 9.07 8.39 -1.58
CA PHE A 49 8.61 8.31 -2.95
C PHE A 49 9.41 9.29 -3.80
N ASP A 50 10.17 8.78 -4.74
CA ASP A 50 10.82 9.59 -5.75
C ASP A 50 10.87 8.81 -7.07
N PRO A 51 10.06 9.20 -8.06
CA PRO A 51 10.04 8.56 -9.36
C PRO A 51 11.25 8.90 -10.24
N ILE A 52 12.08 9.87 -9.83
CA ILE A 52 13.19 10.41 -10.63
C ILE A 52 14.53 9.98 -10.05
N ALA A 53 14.66 9.93 -8.71
CA ALA A 53 15.92 9.58 -8.07
C ALA A 53 16.18 8.07 -8.14
N GLU A 54 17.41 7.71 -8.46
CA GLU A 54 17.87 6.35 -8.26
C GLU A 54 17.92 6.01 -6.77
N ASN A 55 17.58 4.76 -6.42
CA ASN A 55 17.66 4.25 -5.07
C ASN A 55 19.13 4.25 -4.59
N LYS A 56 19.56 5.36 -4.02
CA LYS A 56 20.88 5.47 -3.39
C LYS A 56 20.81 4.78 -2.02
N GLY A 57 21.62 3.76 -1.83
CA GLY A 57 21.80 3.11 -0.53
C GLY A 57 20.98 1.84 -0.27
N GLY A 58 20.46 1.18 -1.31
CA GLY A 58 19.88 -0.17 -1.19
C GLY A 58 18.47 -0.24 -0.56
N ARG A 59 17.87 0.87 -0.16
CA ARG A 59 16.47 0.89 0.30
C ARG A 59 15.55 1.09 -0.89
N MET A 60 14.63 0.15 -1.09
CA MET A 60 13.58 0.30 -2.11
C MET A 60 12.58 1.37 -1.65
N GLY A 61 12.35 2.38 -2.49
CA GLY A 61 11.26 3.33 -2.31
C GLY A 61 9.93 2.80 -2.85
N PHE A 62 8.83 3.47 -2.53
CA PHE A 62 7.51 3.10 -3.05
C PHE A 62 7.47 3.02 -4.58
N TRP A 63 8.16 3.90 -5.30
CA TRP A 63 8.23 3.86 -6.76
C TRP A 63 8.92 2.60 -7.28
N SER A 64 10.01 2.19 -6.67
CA SER A 64 10.84 1.08 -7.13
C SER A 64 10.39 -0.29 -6.62
N TYR A 65 9.59 -0.35 -5.56
CA TYR A 65 9.17 -1.58 -4.90
C TYR A 65 8.44 -2.56 -5.84
N ARG A 66 7.58 -2.04 -6.72
CA ARG A 66 6.85 -2.83 -7.72
C ARG A 66 7.05 -2.28 -9.13
N ARG A 67 8.23 -1.70 -9.40
CA ARG A 67 8.57 -1.20 -10.74
C ARG A 67 8.72 -2.37 -11.70
N ILE A 68 7.88 -2.39 -12.74
CA ILE A 68 7.87 -3.43 -13.78
C ILE A 68 8.73 -3.06 -14.98
N ILE A 69 8.86 -1.77 -15.28
CA ILE A 69 9.78 -1.24 -16.29
C ILE A 69 10.71 -0.21 -15.64
N HIS A 70 12.00 -0.48 -15.72
CA HIS A 70 13.05 0.50 -15.49
C HIS A 70 13.72 0.77 -16.82
N THR A 71 13.55 1.97 -17.35
CA THR A 71 14.00 2.32 -18.71
C THR A 71 15.48 2.08 -18.95
N HIS A 72 16.32 2.22 -17.92
CA HIS A 72 17.76 1.96 -18.01
C HIS A 72 18.12 0.48 -18.28
N ASN A 73 17.20 -0.45 -18.10
CA ASN A 73 17.41 -1.87 -18.39
C ASN A 73 17.12 -2.22 -19.86
N PHE A 74 16.74 -1.25 -20.67
CA PHE A 74 16.34 -1.45 -22.07
C PHE A 74 17.13 -0.53 -23.00
N VAL A 75 17.13 -0.85 -24.28
CA VAL A 75 17.72 0.03 -25.28
C VAL A 75 17.04 1.40 -25.26
N PRO A 76 17.81 2.51 -25.44
CA PRO A 76 17.22 3.85 -25.42
C PRO A 76 16.02 3.98 -26.36
N GLY A 77 14.92 4.53 -25.85
CA GLY A 77 13.68 4.72 -26.63
C GLY A 77 12.72 3.53 -26.66
N ALA A 78 13.07 2.36 -26.08
CA ALA A 78 12.15 1.23 -26.02
C ALA A 78 10.89 1.53 -25.18
N TYR A 79 11.05 2.34 -24.13
CA TYR A 79 9.97 2.82 -23.28
C TYR A 79 10.13 4.32 -23.02
N ALA A 80 9.01 5.04 -23.04
CA ALA A 80 9.01 6.49 -22.82
C ALA A 80 9.28 6.88 -21.36
N SER A 81 8.98 5.98 -20.41
CA SER A 81 9.15 6.22 -18.97
C SER A 81 9.19 4.90 -18.20
N ASP A 82 9.64 4.97 -16.97
CA ASP A 82 9.48 3.90 -16.00
C ASP A 82 7.99 3.61 -15.74
N ILE A 83 7.67 2.36 -15.40
CA ILE A 83 6.31 1.93 -15.07
C ILE A 83 6.35 1.16 -13.75
N THR A 84 5.48 1.53 -12.82
CA THR A 84 5.32 0.85 -11.53
C THR A 84 3.88 0.47 -11.27
N ILE A 85 3.69 -0.55 -10.42
CA ILE A 85 2.38 -0.90 -9.86
C ILE A 85 2.27 -0.26 -8.49
N VAL A 86 1.20 0.50 -8.26
CA VAL A 86 0.88 1.06 -6.95
C VAL A 86 0.20 -0.03 -6.11
N ASN A 87 1.03 -0.86 -5.47
CA ASN A 87 0.61 -1.89 -4.54
C ASN A 87 1.10 -1.51 -3.14
N TRP A 88 0.46 -0.50 -2.56
CA TRP A 88 0.81 0.06 -1.27
C TRP A 88 -0.38 -0.02 -0.31
N PRO A 89 -0.13 -0.06 1.02
CA PRO A 89 -1.21 -0.04 2.01
C PRO A 89 -2.16 1.16 1.87
N GLN A 90 -1.65 2.29 1.37
CA GLN A 90 -2.44 3.49 1.11
C GLN A 90 -3.51 3.31 0.02
N ASN A 91 -3.38 2.29 -0.82
CA ASN A 91 -4.34 1.96 -1.87
C ASN A 91 -5.21 0.75 -1.52
N ASP A 92 -5.09 0.19 -0.32
CA ASP A 92 -5.96 -0.87 0.16
C ASP A 92 -7.33 -0.27 0.54
N TYR A 93 -8.41 -0.80 -0.03
CA TYR A 93 -9.76 -0.35 0.29
C TYR A 93 -10.27 -1.04 1.56
N LEU A 94 -10.38 -0.28 2.65
CA LEU A 94 -10.72 -0.79 3.98
C LEU A 94 -12.21 -0.65 4.38
N PRO A 95 -13.00 0.29 3.79
CA PRO A 95 -14.36 0.56 4.30
C PRO A 95 -15.38 -0.56 4.12
N GLY A 96 -15.11 -1.58 3.32
CA GLY A 96 -16.02 -2.70 3.16
C GLY A 96 -15.61 -3.73 2.13
N SER A 97 -16.42 -4.80 2.02
CA SER A 97 -16.21 -5.91 1.09
C SER A 97 -17.18 -5.83 -0.10
N ILE A 98 -16.78 -6.40 -1.23
CA ILE A 98 -17.64 -6.59 -2.41
C ILE A 98 -18.14 -8.05 -2.53
N ILE A 99 -17.84 -8.89 -1.53
CA ILE A 99 -18.12 -10.32 -1.56
C ILE A 99 -19.34 -10.60 -0.68
N ASP A 100 -20.29 -11.32 -1.25
CA ASP A 100 -21.52 -11.77 -0.57
C ASP A 100 -22.34 -10.60 0.03
N VAL A 101 -22.28 -9.43 -0.59
CA VAL A 101 -23.08 -8.24 -0.24
C VAL A 101 -24.12 -7.92 -1.33
N PRO A 102 -25.21 -7.21 -1.00
CA PRO A 102 -26.17 -6.73 -1.98
C PRO A 102 -25.51 -5.94 -3.11
N ARG A 103 -26.14 -5.97 -4.29
CA ARG A 103 -25.60 -5.30 -5.49
C ARG A 103 -25.34 -3.81 -5.25
N GLU A 104 -26.23 -3.11 -4.61
CA GLU A 104 -26.10 -1.68 -4.32
C GLU A 104 -24.88 -1.40 -3.44
N GLU A 105 -24.68 -2.21 -2.40
CA GLU A 105 -23.52 -2.08 -1.52
C GLU A 105 -22.21 -2.40 -2.25
N LYS A 106 -22.23 -3.43 -3.10
CA LYS A 106 -21.09 -3.76 -3.95
C LYS A 106 -20.71 -2.58 -4.86
N GLU A 107 -21.69 -1.97 -5.54
CA GLU A 107 -21.49 -0.82 -6.42
C GLU A 107 -20.92 0.39 -5.65
N LYS A 108 -21.42 0.64 -4.44
CA LYS A 108 -20.89 1.66 -3.52
C LYS A 108 -19.41 1.42 -3.20
N HIS A 109 -19.04 0.19 -2.83
CA HIS A 109 -17.65 -0.13 -2.51
C HIS A 109 -16.73 -0.11 -3.72
N LEU A 110 -17.18 -0.54 -4.89
CA LEU A 110 -16.43 -0.42 -6.14
C LEU A 110 -16.16 1.05 -6.50
N ARG A 111 -17.17 1.93 -6.36
CA ARG A 111 -17.00 3.36 -6.55
C ARG A 111 -16.01 3.94 -5.54
N GLY A 112 -16.17 3.62 -4.24
CA GLY A 112 -15.27 4.11 -3.20
C GLY A 112 -13.81 3.69 -3.40
N ALA A 113 -13.57 2.43 -3.80
CA ALA A 113 -12.23 1.95 -4.12
C ALA A 113 -11.60 2.69 -5.31
N ARG A 114 -12.41 2.97 -6.35
CA ARG A 114 -11.96 3.78 -7.48
C ARG A 114 -11.62 5.20 -7.05
N GLN A 115 -12.47 5.83 -6.24
CA GLN A 115 -12.23 7.18 -5.72
C GLN A 115 -10.98 7.25 -4.84
N LEU A 116 -10.71 6.23 -4.01
CA LEU A 116 -9.47 6.13 -3.26
C LEU A 116 -8.24 6.10 -4.18
N SER A 117 -8.24 5.25 -5.20
CA SER A 117 -7.10 5.14 -6.13
C SER A 117 -6.83 6.42 -6.90
N LEU A 118 -7.88 7.09 -7.36
CA LEU A 118 -7.76 8.40 -8.02
C LEU A 118 -7.30 9.48 -7.04
N SER A 119 -7.81 9.47 -5.81
CA SER A 119 -7.40 10.41 -4.76
C SER A 119 -5.93 10.25 -4.38
N LEU A 120 -5.43 9.02 -4.32
CA LEU A 120 -4.01 8.76 -4.10
C LEU A 120 -3.17 9.32 -5.26
N LEU A 121 -3.58 9.10 -6.52
CA LEU A 121 -2.88 9.66 -7.67
C LEU A 121 -2.88 11.19 -7.62
N TYR A 122 -4.03 11.80 -7.40
CA TYR A 122 -4.14 13.26 -7.32
C TYR A 122 -3.27 13.83 -6.19
N TRP A 123 -3.29 13.21 -5.01
CA TRP A 123 -2.41 13.59 -3.90
C TRP A 123 -0.93 13.47 -4.27
N LEU A 124 -0.54 12.39 -4.93
CA LEU A 124 0.83 12.22 -5.42
C LEU A 124 1.23 13.27 -6.45
N GLN A 125 0.30 13.72 -7.29
CA GLN A 125 0.57 14.73 -8.32
C GLN A 125 0.67 16.15 -7.75
N THR A 126 -0.03 16.44 -6.62
CA THR A 126 -0.23 17.83 -6.16
C THR A 126 0.34 18.12 -4.77
N GLU A 127 0.10 17.25 -3.78
CA GLU A 127 0.33 17.55 -2.36
C GLU A 127 1.43 16.71 -1.71
N ALA A 128 1.75 15.53 -2.25
CA ALA A 128 2.69 14.62 -1.62
C ALA A 128 4.09 15.26 -1.45
N PRO A 129 4.69 15.22 -0.24
CA PRO A 129 5.93 15.91 0.05
C PRO A 129 7.10 15.26 -0.69
N ARG A 130 7.99 16.08 -1.25
CA ARG A 130 9.24 15.65 -1.89
C ARG A 130 10.41 15.72 -0.92
N ALA A 131 11.33 14.76 -1.01
CA ALA A 131 12.55 14.74 -0.18
C ALA A 131 13.44 15.97 -0.37
N GLY A 132 13.47 16.56 -1.57
CA GLY A 132 14.22 17.77 -1.90
C GLY A 132 13.48 19.08 -1.65
N GLY A 133 12.30 19.05 -1.03
CA GLY A 133 11.41 20.19 -0.83
C GLY A 133 10.39 20.36 -1.96
N GLY A 134 9.31 21.10 -1.66
CA GLY A 134 8.15 21.22 -2.54
C GLY A 134 7.20 20.02 -2.45
N THR A 135 6.17 20.02 -3.30
CA THR A 135 5.12 18.99 -3.31
C THR A 135 4.80 18.50 -4.73
N GLY A 136 4.24 17.31 -4.79
CA GLY A 136 3.63 16.74 -5.99
C GLY A 136 4.58 16.35 -7.13
N TRP A 137 4.14 15.39 -7.92
CA TRP A 137 4.80 14.95 -9.16
C TRP A 137 3.80 14.97 -10.31
N PRO A 138 3.56 16.13 -10.96
CA PRO A 138 2.54 16.27 -12.00
C PRO A 138 2.79 15.40 -13.25
N GLY A 139 4.00 14.89 -13.43
CA GLY A 139 4.33 13.96 -14.51
C GLY A 139 3.86 12.52 -14.31
N LEU A 140 3.28 12.17 -13.17
CA LEU A 140 2.69 10.85 -12.94
C LEU A 140 1.40 10.71 -13.74
N ARG A 141 1.18 9.54 -14.33
CA ARG A 141 -0.05 9.25 -15.08
C ARG A 141 -0.45 7.79 -15.00
N LEU A 142 -1.74 7.54 -15.11
CA LEU A 142 -2.27 6.19 -15.31
C LEU A 142 -1.91 5.66 -16.71
N ARG A 143 -1.84 4.35 -16.85
CA ARG A 143 -1.44 3.67 -18.09
C ARG A 143 -2.53 2.70 -18.54
N PRO A 144 -3.61 3.20 -19.21
CA PRO A 144 -4.68 2.37 -19.74
C PRO A 144 -4.19 1.38 -20.78
N ASP A 145 -3.15 1.72 -21.53
CA ASP A 145 -2.50 0.87 -22.50
C ASP A 145 -1.81 -0.37 -21.87
N ILE A 146 -1.43 -0.28 -20.59
CA ILE A 146 -0.82 -1.38 -19.84
C ILE A 146 -1.86 -2.20 -19.09
N THR A 147 -2.81 -1.55 -18.43
CA THR A 147 -3.85 -2.23 -17.62
C THR A 147 -4.94 -2.87 -18.50
N GLY A 148 -5.13 -2.37 -19.71
CA GLY A 148 -6.23 -2.75 -20.59
C GLY A 148 -7.60 -2.30 -20.07
N THR A 149 -7.63 -1.24 -19.25
CA THR A 149 -8.85 -0.60 -18.73
C THR A 149 -8.96 0.83 -19.25
N PRO A 150 -10.17 1.37 -19.48
CA PRO A 150 -10.33 2.70 -20.05
C PRO A 150 -9.74 3.83 -19.18
N ASP A 151 -9.71 3.61 -17.86
CA ASP A 151 -9.27 4.58 -16.88
C ASP A 151 -7.83 4.35 -16.36
N GLY A 152 -7.16 3.28 -16.82
CA GLY A 152 -5.81 2.96 -16.38
C GLY A 152 -5.72 2.38 -14.97
N LEU A 153 -6.83 2.14 -14.29
CA LEU A 153 -6.89 1.45 -13.00
C LEU A 153 -6.89 -0.08 -13.20
N ALA A 154 -6.58 -0.82 -12.16
CA ALA A 154 -6.73 -2.27 -12.15
C ALA A 154 -8.19 -2.68 -12.41
N LYS A 155 -8.41 -3.85 -13.04
CA LYS A 155 -9.75 -4.36 -13.34
C LYS A 155 -10.62 -4.59 -12.12
N TYR A 156 -9.99 -4.88 -10.96
CA TYR A 156 -10.67 -5.10 -9.70
C TYR A 156 -9.93 -4.37 -8.57
N PRO A 157 -10.65 -3.82 -7.58
CA PRO A 157 -10.02 -3.25 -6.41
C PRO A 157 -9.33 -4.32 -5.60
N TYR A 158 -8.26 -3.97 -4.93
CA TYR A 158 -7.61 -4.81 -3.95
C TYR A 158 -8.31 -4.65 -2.59
N ILE A 159 -9.10 -5.65 -2.23
CA ILE A 159 -9.77 -5.74 -0.93
C ILE A 159 -9.05 -6.85 -0.17
N ARG A 160 -8.19 -6.45 0.75
CA ARG A 160 -7.32 -7.35 1.50
C ARG A 160 -8.13 -8.34 2.31
N GLU A 161 -7.75 -9.62 2.23
CA GLU A 161 -8.26 -10.70 3.08
C GLU A 161 -9.79 -10.85 3.07
N SER A 162 -10.41 -10.57 1.93
CA SER A 162 -11.86 -10.58 1.76
C SER A 162 -12.48 -11.98 1.86
N ARG A 163 -11.70 -13.05 1.68
CA ARG A 163 -12.13 -14.44 1.84
C ARG A 163 -11.12 -15.27 2.61
N ARG A 164 -11.63 -16.23 3.39
CA ARG A 164 -10.82 -17.22 4.12
C ARG A 164 -11.43 -18.59 3.94
N ILE A 165 -10.59 -19.60 3.95
CA ILE A 165 -11.02 -20.99 4.01
C ILE A 165 -11.58 -21.26 5.40
N LEU A 166 -12.74 -21.91 5.47
CA LEU A 166 -13.23 -22.51 6.71
C LEU A 166 -12.44 -23.78 6.94
N ALA A 167 -11.45 -23.71 7.83
CA ALA A 167 -10.59 -24.83 8.16
C ALA A 167 -11.12 -25.58 9.39
N GLU A 168 -10.83 -26.87 9.48
CA GLU A 168 -11.07 -27.66 10.71
C GLU A 168 -10.27 -27.13 11.90
N PHE A 169 -9.06 -26.58 11.62
CA PHE A 169 -8.23 -25.90 12.59
C PHE A 169 -7.59 -24.65 11.95
N THR A 170 -7.84 -23.48 12.52
CA THR A 170 -7.24 -22.22 12.05
C THR A 170 -6.00 -21.88 12.85
N ILE A 171 -4.85 -21.79 12.19
CA ILE A 171 -3.62 -21.28 12.79
C ILE A 171 -3.77 -19.76 12.98
N THR A 172 -3.58 -19.31 14.19
CA THR A 172 -3.61 -17.87 14.56
C THR A 172 -2.25 -17.43 15.08
N ALA A 173 -2.06 -16.13 15.33
CA ALA A 173 -0.84 -15.58 15.92
C ALA A 173 -0.46 -16.28 17.23
N ARG A 174 -1.44 -16.74 18.02
CA ARG A 174 -1.21 -17.50 19.27
C ARG A 174 -0.46 -18.82 19.06
N HIS A 175 -0.54 -19.40 17.86
CA HIS A 175 0.14 -20.65 17.54
C HIS A 175 1.58 -20.48 17.08
N VAL A 176 1.92 -19.32 16.51
CA VAL A 176 3.20 -19.09 15.84
C VAL A 176 4.03 -17.95 16.46
N TRP A 177 3.41 -17.05 17.19
CA TRP A 177 4.10 -15.94 17.81
C TRP A 177 4.48 -16.25 19.26
N ALA A 178 5.79 -16.27 19.56
CA ALA A 178 6.32 -16.67 20.86
C ALA A 178 5.69 -15.92 22.04
N GLN A 179 5.57 -14.57 21.94
CA GLN A 179 4.98 -13.78 23.00
C GLN A 179 3.50 -14.10 23.24
N ALA A 180 2.71 -14.32 22.20
CA ALA A 180 1.31 -14.69 22.33
C ALA A 180 1.16 -16.08 22.97
N ARG A 181 2.05 -17.02 22.63
CA ARG A 181 2.10 -18.34 23.27
C ARG A 181 2.51 -18.26 24.75
N MET A 182 3.50 -17.44 25.07
CA MET A 182 3.93 -17.21 26.46
C MET A 182 2.80 -16.62 27.30
N GLN A 183 2.01 -15.71 26.76
CA GLN A 183 0.83 -15.16 27.46
C GLN A 183 -0.25 -16.22 27.73
N GLU A 184 -0.48 -17.13 26.80
CA GLU A 184 -1.48 -18.17 26.92
C GLU A 184 -1.05 -19.33 27.81
N MET A 185 0.21 -19.74 27.73
CA MET A 185 0.77 -20.90 28.43
C MET A 185 1.45 -20.53 29.76
N GLY A 186 1.55 -19.26 30.06
CA GLY A 186 2.32 -18.73 31.22
C GLY A 186 3.83 -18.91 31.02
N THR A 187 4.57 -18.63 32.09
CA THR A 187 6.05 -18.67 32.07
C THR A 187 6.67 -20.06 31.87
N LYS A 188 5.88 -21.05 31.57
CA LYS A 188 6.35 -22.44 31.33
C LYS A 188 6.93 -22.68 29.94
N TYR A 189 6.75 -21.75 29.00
CA TYR A 189 7.31 -21.87 27.66
C TYR A 189 8.50 -20.91 27.51
N GLU A 190 9.68 -21.38 27.83
CA GLU A 190 10.94 -20.75 27.41
C GLU A 190 11.33 -21.32 26.05
N ASP A 191 11.10 -20.57 24.98
CA ASP A 191 11.69 -20.89 23.68
C ASP A 191 13.16 -20.47 23.70
N THR A 192 14.00 -21.36 24.14
CA THR A 192 15.46 -21.15 24.16
C THR A 192 16.09 -21.20 22.77
N THR A 193 15.31 -21.49 21.73
CA THR A 193 15.79 -21.64 20.35
C THR A 193 15.46 -20.44 19.45
N ALA A 194 14.64 -19.49 19.92
CA ALA A 194 14.35 -18.27 19.19
C ALA A 194 15.58 -17.37 19.18
N ALA A 195 16.41 -17.48 18.15
CA ALA A 195 17.34 -16.41 17.82
C ALA A 195 16.58 -15.10 17.71
N PRO A 196 17.12 -13.98 18.20
CA PRO A 196 16.50 -12.69 18.00
C PRO A 196 16.28 -12.50 16.48
N PHE A 197 15.07 -12.13 16.12
CA PHE A 197 14.72 -11.89 14.71
C PHE A 197 15.67 -10.81 14.18
N ASP A 198 16.53 -11.18 13.25
CA ASP A 198 17.47 -10.26 12.63
C ASP A 198 16.68 -9.39 11.61
N ASP A 199 16.44 -8.13 11.98
CA ASP A 199 15.80 -7.14 11.11
C ASP A 199 16.56 -6.88 9.80
N SER A 200 17.80 -7.39 9.66
CA SER A 200 18.59 -7.24 8.45
C SER A 200 18.20 -8.22 7.33
N ALA A 201 17.49 -9.29 7.66
CA ALA A 201 16.93 -10.20 6.67
C ALA A 201 15.67 -9.53 6.09
N GLY A 202 15.83 -8.75 5.04
CA GLY A 202 14.73 -8.20 4.28
C GLY A 202 13.79 -9.31 3.85
N VAL A 203 12.55 -9.24 4.29
CA VAL A 203 11.48 -10.09 3.79
C VAL A 203 11.28 -9.71 2.32
N GLY A 204 11.72 -10.59 1.42
CA GLY A 204 11.47 -10.50 -0.02
C GLY A 204 9.98 -10.66 -0.35
#